data_86e9d30777508c14cee5c567a4de33f5
#
_entry.id   86e9d30777508c14cee5c567a4de33f5
#
_cell.length_a   1.000
_cell.length_b   1.000
_cell.length_c   1.000
_cell.angle_alpha   90.00
_cell.angle_beta   90.00
_cell.angle_gamma   90.00
#
_symmetry.space_group_name_H-M   'P 1'
#
loop_
_entity.id
_entity.type
_entity.pdbx_description
1 polymer ?
#
loop_
_entity_poly.entity_id
_entity_poly.type
_entity_poly.pdbx_seq_one_letter_code
_entity_poly.pdbx_strand_id
1 'polypeptide(L)'
;MFKHLMNLQLFAEAGTVVNAMPYYVNAYTGETTSFTPGSTDLGPLDKTFYETDMLDNTRDQMIYGQLGQKQTLPANHGTSIEWTRWQTLGRIGKLKEAVIPTGKKMGIVAITVSLAQYGDYVTISDLSKKHGVHPIVLGAEEELSASYALTQEELIRNTLIGCTNVLFADAYNGTTYVSTPSTESALQTALASYTCNVTGKTLAKAATQLKKTAKMMKYQGQYYLAVVHPDVAEDLRMDDAWIEAHKYMAAEEIFNGEIGRMHGIRFVESNLAPVIKKSGQTYATFKTLVFAKDAFAVVDPEGGNMQMIIKNEDEIGGPLNQFGTVGVKGEMACKILYQERMLCIWSGSSYSSIEDDNLGLDFYEAA
;
A
#
# COMPACT_ATOMS: atom_id res chain seq x y z
N MET A 1 -24.42 54.23 -32.00
CA MET A 1 -25.75 53.69 -31.88
C MET A 1 -25.72 52.40 -31.12
N PHE A 2 -25.25 52.45 -29.88
CA PHE A 2 -25.19 51.30 -28.95
C PHE A 2 -25.48 51.80 -27.53
N LYS A 3 -26.75 52.16 -27.27
CA LYS A 3 -27.18 52.70 -25.96
C LYS A 3 -28.33 51.92 -25.33
N HIS A 4 -28.60 50.70 -25.75
CA HIS A 4 -29.81 50.01 -25.25
C HIS A 4 -29.59 48.63 -24.63
N LEU A 5 -28.38 48.26 -24.30
CA LEU A 5 -28.13 46.92 -23.73
C LEU A 5 -27.74 46.88 -22.25
N MET A 6 -27.82 48.03 -21.54
CA MET A 6 -27.33 48.06 -20.13
C MET A 6 -28.39 48.20 -19.06
N ASN A 7 -29.66 48.08 -19.34
CA ASN A 7 -30.68 48.33 -18.32
C ASN A 7 -31.59 47.14 -17.95
N LEU A 8 -31.27 45.92 -18.39
CA LEU A 8 -32.10 44.77 -18.03
C LEU A 8 -31.76 44.13 -16.68
N GLN A 9 -30.65 44.51 -16.07
CA GLN A 9 -30.21 43.89 -14.81
C GLN A 9 -30.70 44.62 -13.54
N LEU A 10 -31.33 45.79 -13.67
CA LEU A 10 -31.71 46.64 -12.55
C LEU A 10 -33.05 46.28 -11.88
N PHE A 11 -33.80 45.35 -12.43
CA PHE A 11 -35.16 45.02 -11.93
C PHE A 11 -35.36 43.53 -11.62
N ALA A 12 -34.28 42.74 -11.46
CA ALA A 12 -34.43 41.37 -11.02
C ALA A 12 -34.56 41.30 -9.50
N GLU A 13 -35.67 40.76 -9.02
CA GLU A 13 -35.83 40.42 -7.60
C GLU A 13 -34.72 39.47 -7.13
N ALA A 14 -34.31 39.63 -5.88
CA ALA A 14 -33.29 38.76 -5.28
C ALA A 14 -33.75 37.30 -5.32
N GLY A 15 -33.06 36.48 -6.08
CA GLY A 15 -33.37 35.06 -6.29
C GLY A 15 -33.76 34.67 -7.71
N THR A 16 -33.91 35.64 -8.64
CA THR A 16 -34.20 35.34 -10.04
C THR A 16 -32.92 35.21 -10.85
N VAL A 17 -32.77 34.09 -11.57
CA VAL A 17 -31.63 33.87 -12.48
C VAL A 17 -31.79 34.76 -13.70
N VAL A 18 -30.99 35.82 -13.79
CA VAL A 18 -31.14 36.93 -14.76
C VAL A 18 -30.60 36.63 -16.14
N ASN A 19 -29.82 35.57 -16.30
CA ASN A 19 -29.12 35.26 -17.56
C ASN A 19 -29.70 34.09 -18.35
N ALA A 20 -30.86 33.59 -17.96
CA ALA A 20 -31.44 32.46 -18.67
C ALA A 20 -32.25 32.99 -19.89
N MET A 21 -31.92 32.49 -21.06
CA MET A 21 -32.79 32.71 -22.23
C MET A 21 -34.11 32.00 -21.97
N PRO A 22 -35.26 32.72 -22.07
CA PRO A 22 -36.57 32.16 -21.74
C PRO A 22 -37.01 31.05 -22.69
N TYR A 23 -36.46 30.97 -23.88
CA TYR A 23 -36.71 29.90 -24.86
C TYR A 23 -35.70 29.97 -25.99
N TYR A 24 -35.49 28.87 -26.65
CA TYR A 24 -34.82 28.82 -27.95
C TYR A 24 -35.66 28.01 -28.95
N VAL A 25 -35.56 28.38 -30.20
CA VAL A 25 -36.26 27.68 -31.33
C VAL A 25 -35.23 26.79 -32.02
N ASN A 26 -35.50 25.49 -32.08
CA ASN A 26 -34.68 24.58 -32.87
C ASN A 26 -34.90 24.91 -34.36
N ALA A 27 -33.83 25.35 -35.03
CA ALA A 27 -33.88 25.75 -36.43
C ALA A 27 -34.29 24.62 -37.40
N TYR A 28 -34.16 23.36 -36.97
CA TYR A 28 -34.55 22.21 -37.78
C TYR A 28 -35.94 21.69 -37.53
N THR A 29 -36.44 21.73 -36.32
CA THR A 29 -37.74 21.17 -35.97
C THR A 29 -38.80 22.22 -35.77
N GLY A 30 -38.43 23.47 -35.62
CA GLY A 30 -39.34 24.58 -35.32
C GLY A 30 -39.95 24.51 -33.91
N GLU A 31 -39.50 23.56 -33.08
CA GLU A 31 -40.00 23.41 -31.71
C GLU A 31 -39.36 24.45 -30.79
N THR A 32 -40.19 25.06 -29.97
CA THR A 32 -39.79 26.00 -28.92
C THR A 32 -39.64 25.27 -27.62
N THR A 33 -38.45 25.28 -27.04
CA THR A 33 -38.21 24.72 -25.70
C THR A 33 -38.25 25.87 -24.69
N SER A 34 -39.24 25.84 -23.76
CA SER A 34 -39.32 26.83 -22.70
C SER A 34 -38.30 26.54 -21.61
N PHE A 35 -37.57 27.56 -21.20
CA PHE A 35 -36.65 27.49 -20.09
C PHE A 35 -37.39 27.50 -18.74
N THR A 36 -37.15 26.53 -17.89
CA THR A 36 -37.66 26.51 -16.53
C THR A 36 -36.65 27.21 -15.62
N PRO A 37 -37.02 28.30 -14.93
CA PRO A 37 -36.13 28.97 -13.97
C PRO A 37 -35.64 27.97 -12.90
N GLY A 38 -34.31 27.88 -12.72
CA GLY A 38 -33.68 26.90 -11.81
C GLY A 38 -33.18 25.64 -12.48
N SER A 39 -33.43 25.41 -13.79
CA SER A 39 -32.75 24.41 -14.59
C SER A 39 -31.32 24.87 -14.88
N THR A 40 -30.34 23.99 -14.68
CA THR A 40 -28.93 24.22 -15.05
C THR A 40 -28.65 23.95 -16.53
N ASP A 41 -29.70 23.71 -17.32
CA ASP A 41 -29.58 23.42 -18.76
C ASP A 41 -29.46 24.72 -19.55
N LEU A 42 -28.24 25.12 -19.85
CA LEU A 42 -27.89 26.33 -20.57
C LEU A 42 -28.05 26.20 -22.10
N GLY A 43 -28.57 25.08 -22.59
CA GLY A 43 -28.82 24.86 -24.01
C GLY A 43 -27.52 24.62 -24.82
N PRO A 44 -27.65 24.46 -26.17
CA PRO A 44 -26.55 24.04 -27.03
C PRO A 44 -25.45 25.09 -27.26
N LEU A 45 -25.58 26.28 -26.69
CA LEU A 45 -24.59 27.35 -26.82
C LEU A 45 -23.55 27.35 -25.72
N ASP A 46 -23.81 26.62 -24.62
CA ASP A 46 -22.83 26.47 -23.54
C ASP A 46 -21.88 25.32 -23.87
N LYS A 47 -20.69 25.69 -24.26
CA LYS A 47 -19.62 24.72 -24.50
C LYS A 47 -18.78 24.62 -23.26
N THR A 48 -18.67 23.40 -22.72
CA THR A 48 -17.68 23.10 -21.69
C THR A 48 -16.29 23.41 -22.22
N PHE A 49 -15.58 24.25 -21.53
CA PHE A 49 -14.14 24.45 -21.79
C PHE A 49 -13.37 23.30 -21.15
N TYR A 50 -12.63 22.58 -21.94
CA TYR A 50 -11.73 21.53 -21.46
C TYR A 50 -10.36 22.14 -21.25
N GLU A 51 -9.88 22.06 -20.02
CA GLU A 51 -8.51 22.41 -19.70
C GLU A 51 -7.57 21.41 -20.39
N THR A 52 -6.46 21.89 -20.94
CA THR A 52 -5.46 21.06 -21.61
C THR A 52 -4.52 20.38 -20.66
N ASP A 53 -4.37 20.93 -19.45
CA ASP A 53 -3.54 20.34 -18.40
C ASP A 53 -4.34 19.28 -17.62
N MET A 54 -3.81 18.07 -17.56
CA MET A 54 -4.39 17.01 -16.72
C MET A 54 -3.94 17.18 -15.28
N LEU A 55 -4.86 16.92 -14.35
CA LEU A 55 -4.52 16.85 -12.93
C LEU A 55 -3.75 15.55 -12.66
N ASP A 56 -2.70 15.65 -11.86
CA ASP A 56 -1.96 14.48 -11.39
C ASP A 56 -2.79 13.67 -10.40
N ASN A 57 -2.78 12.35 -10.58
CA ASN A 57 -3.42 11.45 -9.63
C ASN A 57 -2.59 11.31 -8.35
N THR A 58 -3.26 11.27 -7.22
CA THR A 58 -2.63 10.93 -5.94
C THR A 58 -2.16 9.47 -5.99
N ARG A 59 -0.88 9.22 -5.69
CA ARG A 59 -0.27 7.89 -5.72
C ARG A 59 0.26 7.52 -4.35
N ASP A 60 0.13 6.23 -4.00
CA ASP A 60 0.65 5.71 -2.75
C ASP A 60 2.17 5.61 -2.76
N GLN A 61 2.78 5.79 -1.58
CA GLN A 61 4.21 5.70 -1.44
C GLN A 61 4.66 4.24 -1.33
N MET A 62 5.52 3.80 -2.25
CA MET A 62 6.09 2.46 -2.26
C MET A 62 7.26 2.35 -1.27
N ILE A 63 7.13 1.48 -0.25
CA ILE A 63 8.08 1.35 0.84
C ILE A 63 8.66 -0.06 0.93
N TYR A 64 7.84 -1.11 0.84
CA TYR A 64 8.27 -2.49 1.10
C TYR A 64 9.32 -2.98 0.12
N GLY A 65 9.21 -2.60 -1.16
CA GLY A 65 10.17 -2.96 -2.20
C GLY A 65 11.59 -2.48 -1.92
N GLN A 66 11.74 -1.40 -1.13
CA GLN A 66 13.05 -0.84 -0.77
C GLN A 66 13.68 -1.51 0.45
N LEU A 67 12.86 -2.12 1.32
CA LEU A 67 13.30 -2.67 2.60
C LEU A 67 13.87 -4.09 2.52
N GLY A 68 13.51 -4.84 1.47
CA GLY A 68 13.95 -6.21 1.26
C GLY A 68 15.39 -6.34 0.77
N GLN A 69 15.98 -7.49 1.00
CA GLN A 69 17.23 -7.85 0.33
C GLN A 69 16.95 -8.10 -1.15
N LYS A 70 17.56 -7.32 -2.03
CA LYS A 70 17.43 -7.51 -3.48
C LYS A 70 18.35 -8.64 -3.93
N GLN A 71 17.81 -9.58 -4.69
CA GLN A 71 18.55 -10.68 -5.29
C GLN A 71 18.29 -10.72 -6.78
N THR A 72 19.33 -10.60 -7.56
CA THR A 72 19.23 -10.70 -9.02
C THR A 72 19.22 -12.16 -9.46
N LEU A 73 18.26 -12.53 -10.32
CA LEU A 73 18.27 -13.82 -11.03
C LEU A 73 18.84 -13.57 -12.41
N PRO A 74 20.00 -14.18 -12.77
CA PRO A 74 20.58 -14.05 -14.10
C PRO A 74 19.66 -14.67 -15.17
N ALA A 75 19.66 -14.09 -16.37
CA ALA A 75 18.94 -14.63 -17.50
C ALA A 75 19.36 -16.07 -17.83
N ASN A 76 18.42 -16.91 -18.29
CA ASN A 76 18.61 -18.32 -18.65
C ASN A 76 18.98 -19.28 -17.49
N HIS A 77 18.73 -18.91 -16.24
CA HIS A 77 18.98 -19.76 -15.07
C HIS A 77 17.71 -20.35 -14.44
N GLY A 78 16.62 -20.43 -15.18
CA GLY A 78 15.35 -20.99 -14.72
C GLY A 78 14.43 -19.95 -14.10
N THR A 79 13.28 -20.41 -13.58
CA THR A 79 12.21 -19.56 -13.04
C THR A 79 12.13 -19.59 -11.51
N SER A 80 13.11 -20.19 -10.84
CA SER A 80 13.11 -20.32 -9.39
C SER A 80 14.48 -20.00 -8.80
N ILE A 81 14.46 -19.33 -7.65
CA ILE A 81 15.66 -19.07 -6.83
C ILE A 81 15.58 -19.90 -5.56
N GLU A 82 16.71 -20.46 -5.18
CA GLU A 82 16.89 -21.17 -3.92
C GLU A 82 17.95 -20.48 -3.08
N TRP A 83 17.58 -20.06 -1.86
CA TRP A 83 18.52 -19.60 -0.86
C TRP A 83 18.84 -20.72 0.10
N THR A 84 20.10 -20.95 0.34
CA THR A 84 20.56 -21.96 1.29
C THR A 84 21.17 -21.30 2.52
N ARG A 85 20.87 -21.85 3.69
CA ARG A 85 21.51 -21.44 4.94
C ARG A 85 21.94 -22.65 5.77
N TRP A 86 23.03 -22.49 6.49
CA TRP A 86 23.43 -23.49 7.45
C TRP A 86 22.52 -23.50 8.67
N GLN A 87 22.14 -24.70 9.09
CA GLN A 87 21.46 -24.88 10.35
C GLN A 87 22.42 -24.58 11.51
N THR A 88 22.00 -23.76 12.47
CA THR A 88 22.82 -23.42 13.62
C THR A 88 23.15 -24.66 14.46
N LEU A 89 24.41 -24.92 14.65
CA LEU A 89 24.86 -26.00 15.54
C LEU A 89 24.58 -25.64 16.99
N GLY A 90 24.13 -26.62 17.77
CA GLY A 90 23.94 -26.47 19.22
C GLY A 90 25.24 -26.17 19.95
N ARG A 91 25.13 -25.78 21.23
CA ARG A 91 26.27 -25.46 22.07
C ARG A 91 27.28 -26.61 22.14
N ILE A 92 28.56 -26.28 22.31
CA ILE A 92 29.64 -27.23 22.49
C ILE A 92 29.62 -27.74 23.93
N GLY A 93 29.67 -29.03 24.13
CA GLY A 93 29.74 -29.67 25.45
C GLY A 93 31.16 -29.72 26.01
N LYS A 94 31.31 -29.94 27.31
CA LYS A 94 32.58 -30.18 27.96
C LYS A 94 33.16 -31.56 27.50
N LEU A 95 34.38 -31.59 27.09
CA LEU A 95 35.07 -32.82 26.74
C LEU A 95 35.42 -33.62 28.01
N LYS A 96 35.29 -34.93 27.92
CA LYS A 96 35.82 -35.85 28.92
C LYS A 96 37.19 -36.36 28.45
N GLU A 97 38.12 -36.50 29.37
CA GLU A 97 39.44 -37.01 29.11
C GLU A 97 39.38 -38.46 28.57
N ALA A 98 40.17 -38.75 27.55
CA ALA A 98 40.26 -40.05 26.90
C ALA A 98 38.96 -40.56 26.23
N VAL A 99 37.95 -39.71 26.01
CA VAL A 99 36.70 -40.06 25.34
C VAL A 99 36.58 -39.28 24.03
N ILE A 100 36.45 -39.97 22.90
CA ILE A 100 36.19 -39.33 21.61
C ILE A 100 34.76 -38.84 21.58
N PRO A 101 34.53 -37.51 21.41
CA PRO A 101 33.17 -36.97 21.33
C PRO A 101 32.48 -37.37 20.02
N THR A 102 31.17 -37.57 20.09
CA THR A 102 30.35 -37.78 18.88
C THR A 102 30.29 -36.51 18.05
N GLY A 103 30.69 -36.56 16.80
CA GLY A 103 30.61 -35.43 15.88
C GLY A 103 29.17 -34.97 15.62
N LYS A 104 28.97 -33.65 15.45
CA LYS A 104 27.69 -33.08 15.07
C LYS A 104 27.55 -33.07 13.54
N LYS A 105 26.36 -33.36 13.06
CA LYS A 105 26.04 -33.22 11.62
C LYS A 105 25.66 -31.75 11.32
N MET A 106 26.14 -31.25 10.19
CA MET A 106 25.71 -29.96 9.66
C MET A 106 24.48 -30.18 8.75
N GLY A 107 23.45 -29.40 8.96
CA GLY A 107 22.27 -29.36 8.11
C GLY A 107 22.24 -28.10 7.26
N ILE A 108 21.60 -28.19 6.12
CA ILE A 108 21.30 -27.06 5.23
C ILE A 108 19.78 -26.86 5.21
N VAL A 109 19.32 -25.62 5.32
CA VAL A 109 17.92 -25.25 5.11
C VAL A 109 17.87 -24.52 3.77
N ALA A 110 17.08 -25.06 2.84
CA ALA A 110 16.80 -24.45 1.55
C ALA A 110 15.47 -23.71 1.59
N ILE A 111 15.43 -22.52 1.02
CA ILE A 111 14.24 -21.68 0.88
C ILE A 111 14.10 -21.36 -0.60
N THR A 112 13.06 -21.89 -1.24
CA THR A 112 12.83 -21.71 -2.67
C THR A 112 11.67 -20.75 -2.90
N VAL A 113 11.75 -19.96 -3.98
CA VAL A 113 10.66 -19.16 -4.52
C VAL A 113 10.65 -19.26 -6.03
N SER A 114 9.48 -19.36 -6.62
CA SER A 114 9.28 -19.29 -8.07
C SER A 114 8.83 -17.90 -8.48
N LEU A 115 9.36 -17.43 -9.61
CA LEU A 115 8.93 -16.21 -10.27
C LEU A 115 7.52 -16.38 -10.85
N ALA A 116 6.73 -15.36 -10.72
CA ALA A 116 5.44 -15.23 -11.41
C ALA A 116 5.47 -13.99 -12.32
N GLN A 117 4.86 -14.09 -13.48
CA GLN A 117 4.74 -13.00 -14.42
C GLN A 117 3.41 -12.31 -14.22
N TYR A 118 3.45 -10.98 -14.13
CA TYR A 118 2.30 -10.10 -13.98
C TYR A 118 2.29 -9.10 -15.12
N GLY A 119 1.11 -8.72 -15.58
CA GLY A 119 0.98 -7.72 -16.61
C GLY A 119 -0.47 -7.42 -16.93
N ASP A 120 -0.68 -6.23 -17.45
CA ASP A 120 -1.97 -5.74 -17.91
C ASP A 120 -1.79 -4.84 -19.13
N TYR A 121 -2.88 -4.56 -19.86
CA TYR A 121 -2.84 -3.70 -21.02
C TYR A 121 -4.13 -2.91 -21.22
N VAL A 122 -4.00 -1.74 -21.81
CA VAL A 122 -5.10 -0.86 -22.22
C VAL A 122 -5.20 -0.86 -23.75
N THR A 123 -6.43 -1.02 -24.26
CA THR A 123 -6.73 -0.91 -25.68
C THR A 123 -7.15 0.51 -26.00
N ILE A 124 -6.55 1.10 -27.03
CA ILE A 124 -6.83 2.47 -27.47
C ILE A 124 -7.28 2.43 -28.91
N SER A 125 -8.44 3.05 -29.23
CA SER A 125 -8.91 3.14 -30.61
C SER A 125 -8.16 4.24 -31.35
N ASP A 126 -8.01 4.06 -32.67
CA ASP A 126 -7.38 5.04 -33.57
C ASP A 126 -8.14 6.37 -33.56
N LEU A 127 -9.46 6.32 -33.47
CA LEU A 127 -10.33 7.51 -33.42
C LEU A 127 -10.06 8.32 -32.14
N SER A 128 -9.93 7.63 -30.99
CA SER A 128 -9.62 8.25 -29.69
C SER A 128 -8.25 8.91 -29.71
N LYS A 129 -7.27 8.27 -30.32
CA LYS A 129 -5.89 8.78 -30.48
C LYS A 129 -5.82 10.02 -31.37
N LYS A 130 -6.64 10.06 -32.42
CA LYS A 130 -6.66 11.19 -33.41
C LYS A 130 -7.45 12.40 -32.95
N HIS A 131 -8.53 12.18 -32.17
CA HIS A 131 -9.46 13.24 -31.78
C HIS A 131 -9.44 13.57 -30.29
N GLY A 132 -8.72 12.81 -29.48
CA GLY A 132 -8.54 13.09 -28.04
C GLY A 132 -7.79 14.40 -27.83
N VAL A 133 -8.25 15.22 -26.89
CA VAL A 133 -7.60 16.48 -26.50
C VAL A 133 -6.29 16.20 -25.74
N HIS A 134 -6.27 15.13 -24.96
CA HIS A 134 -5.12 14.73 -24.13
C HIS A 134 -4.29 13.62 -24.78
N PRO A 135 -3.01 13.50 -24.46
CA PRO A 135 -2.12 12.44 -24.96
C PRO A 135 -2.45 11.10 -24.29
N ILE A 136 -3.46 10.39 -24.81
CA ILE A 136 -4.01 9.15 -24.21
C ILE A 136 -2.95 8.06 -24.03
N VAL A 137 -2.01 7.93 -24.98
CA VAL A 137 -0.95 6.91 -24.91
C VAL A 137 -0.03 7.16 -23.71
N LEU A 138 0.40 8.41 -23.51
CA LEU A 138 1.26 8.79 -22.39
C LEU A 138 0.54 8.57 -21.04
N GLY A 139 -0.73 9.00 -20.96
CA GLY A 139 -1.53 8.76 -19.75
C GLY A 139 -1.72 7.27 -19.43
N ALA A 140 -1.92 6.44 -20.46
CA ALA A 140 -2.01 4.99 -20.28
C ALA A 140 -0.68 4.37 -19.80
N GLU A 141 0.47 4.86 -20.28
CA GLU A 141 1.78 4.43 -19.80
C GLU A 141 2.01 4.76 -18.32
N GLU A 142 1.66 5.97 -17.92
CA GLU A 142 1.80 6.44 -16.55
C GLU A 142 0.91 5.65 -15.58
N GLU A 143 -0.37 5.46 -15.92
CA GLU A 143 -1.30 4.71 -15.08
C GLU A 143 -0.96 3.22 -14.99
N LEU A 144 -0.54 2.60 -16.08
CA LEU A 144 -0.11 1.20 -16.09
C LEU A 144 1.17 0.99 -15.28
N SER A 145 2.13 1.92 -15.35
CA SER A 145 3.35 1.81 -14.54
C SER A 145 3.08 2.00 -13.06
N ALA A 146 2.16 2.91 -12.69
CA ALA A 146 1.72 3.10 -11.32
C ALA A 146 0.97 1.86 -10.78
N SER A 147 0.06 1.28 -11.57
CA SER A 147 -0.66 0.06 -11.24
C SER A 147 0.28 -1.14 -11.05
N TYR A 148 1.30 -1.26 -11.91
CA TYR A 148 2.31 -2.31 -11.76
C TYR A 148 3.12 -2.16 -10.47
N ALA A 149 3.55 -0.95 -10.14
CA ALA A 149 4.29 -0.66 -8.91
C ALA A 149 3.44 -0.94 -7.67
N LEU A 150 2.15 -0.56 -7.67
CA LEU A 150 1.20 -0.87 -6.61
C LEU A 150 1.03 -2.38 -6.43
N THR A 151 0.84 -3.12 -7.54
CA THR A 151 0.71 -4.58 -7.50
C THR A 151 1.96 -5.24 -6.90
N GLN A 152 3.15 -4.74 -7.26
CA GLN A 152 4.42 -5.24 -6.70
C GLN A 152 4.48 -5.02 -5.19
N GLU A 153 4.11 -3.84 -4.71
CA GLU A 153 4.12 -3.50 -3.29
C GLU A 153 3.11 -4.35 -2.50
N GLU A 154 1.92 -4.55 -3.05
CA GLU A 154 0.89 -5.40 -2.45
C GLU A 154 1.31 -6.87 -2.36
N LEU A 155 1.92 -7.43 -3.39
CA LEU A 155 2.42 -8.80 -3.39
C LEU A 155 3.52 -9.00 -2.32
N ILE A 156 4.42 -8.04 -2.19
CA ILE A 156 5.43 -8.06 -1.14
C ILE A 156 4.75 -8.01 0.22
N ARG A 157 3.86 -7.04 0.45
CA ARG A 157 3.08 -6.90 1.69
C ARG A 157 2.34 -8.19 2.06
N ASN A 158 1.61 -8.78 1.11
CA ASN A 158 0.83 -9.98 1.33
C ASN A 158 1.71 -11.18 1.70
N THR A 159 2.89 -11.31 1.08
CA THR A 159 3.89 -12.31 1.47
C THR A 159 4.36 -12.09 2.91
N LEU A 160 4.60 -10.83 3.32
CA LEU A 160 5.10 -10.49 4.64
C LEU A 160 4.07 -10.70 5.76
N ILE A 161 2.79 -10.57 5.46
CA ILE A 161 1.69 -10.86 6.40
C ILE A 161 1.73 -12.34 6.85
N GLY A 162 2.23 -13.24 6.04
CA GLY A 162 2.46 -14.65 6.38
C GLY A 162 3.54 -14.91 7.44
N CYS A 163 3.98 -13.88 8.18
CA CYS A 163 4.92 -14.01 9.29
C CYS A 163 4.35 -14.85 10.42
N THR A 164 5.12 -15.85 10.90
CA THR A 164 4.73 -16.73 12.01
C THR A 164 5.01 -16.14 13.38
N ASN A 165 5.89 -15.14 13.47
CA ASN A 165 6.23 -14.47 14.71
C ASN A 165 5.26 -13.30 14.94
N VAL A 166 4.22 -13.53 15.75
CA VAL A 166 3.12 -12.60 15.96
C VAL A 166 3.09 -12.13 17.42
N LEU A 167 2.76 -10.86 17.61
CA LEU A 167 2.48 -10.23 18.89
C LEU A 167 1.13 -9.52 18.83
N PHE A 168 0.27 -9.75 19.80
CA PHE A 168 -1.01 -9.05 19.90
C PHE A 168 -0.91 -7.88 20.86
N ALA A 169 -1.59 -6.77 20.55
CA ALA A 169 -1.71 -5.64 21.43
C ALA A 169 -2.50 -6.00 22.70
N ASP A 170 -2.11 -5.43 23.83
CA ASP A 170 -2.79 -5.67 25.11
C ASP A 170 -4.15 -4.98 25.13
N ALA A 171 -5.16 -5.64 25.67
CA ALA A 171 -6.48 -5.07 25.90
C ALA A 171 -6.47 -4.12 27.12
N TYR A 172 -6.93 -2.89 26.91
CA TYR A 172 -6.95 -1.82 27.90
C TYR A 172 -8.37 -1.30 28.13
N ASN A 173 -8.78 -1.17 29.38
CA ASN A 173 -10.13 -0.75 29.77
C ASN A 173 -10.24 0.73 30.16
N GLY A 174 -9.27 1.56 29.78
CA GLY A 174 -9.20 2.98 30.18
C GLY A 174 -8.47 3.22 31.52
N THR A 175 -8.21 2.20 32.32
CA THR A 175 -7.52 2.32 33.59
C THR A 175 -6.38 1.30 33.74
N THR A 176 -6.62 0.06 33.41
CA THR A 176 -5.65 -1.04 33.55
C THR A 176 -5.64 -1.95 32.32
N TYR A 177 -4.53 -2.64 32.11
CA TYR A 177 -4.45 -3.71 31.13
C TYR A 177 -5.15 -4.95 31.65
N VAL A 178 -6.15 -5.43 30.92
CA VAL A 178 -7.03 -6.54 31.37
C VAL A 178 -6.49 -7.89 30.90
N SER A 179 -6.11 -8.00 29.65
CA SER A 179 -5.64 -9.25 29.08
C SER A 179 -4.70 -9.01 27.89
N THR A 180 -3.90 -10.01 27.56
CA THR A 180 -3.13 -10.05 26.32
C THR A 180 -3.74 -11.11 25.41
N PRO A 181 -4.39 -10.75 24.30
CA PRO A 181 -4.87 -11.74 23.34
C PRO A 181 -3.72 -12.61 22.84
N SER A 182 -4.01 -13.88 22.56
CA SER A 182 -3.01 -14.83 22.02
C SER A 182 -3.37 -15.35 20.64
N THR A 183 -4.58 -15.04 20.18
CA THR A 183 -5.12 -15.44 18.87
C THR A 183 -5.89 -14.29 18.25
N GLU A 184 -6.10 -14.35 16.94
CA GLU A 184 -6.92 -13.38 16.21
C GLU A 184 -8.35 -13.32 16.75
N SER A 185 -8.97 -14.47 17.03
CA SER A 185 -10.32 -14.54 17.60
C SER A 185 -10.39 -13.90 18.98
N ALA A 186 -9.35 -14.09 19.83
CA ALA A 186 -9.28 -13.45 21.13
C ALA A 186 -9.10 -11.93 21.02
N LEU A 187 -8.36 -11.46 20.02
CA LEU A 187 -8.23 -10.02 19.70
C LEU A 187 -9.57 -9.42 19.29
N GLN A 188 -10.32 -10.08 18.40
CA GLN A 188 -11.65 -9.64 17.97
C GLN A 188 -12.63 -9.56 19.16
N THR A 189 -12.59 -10.53 20.06
CA THR A 189 -13.40 -10.51 21.27
C THR A 189 -12.98 -9.37 22.22
N ALA A 190 -11.69 -9.11 22.32
CA ALA A 190 -11.18 -8.02 23.15
C ALA A 190 -11.55 -6.64 22.56
N LEU A 191 -11.48 -6.46 21.24
CA LEU A 191 -11.87 -5.22 20.56
C LEU A 191 -13.35 -4.85 20.77
N ALA A 192 -14.21 -5.83 21.04
CA ALA A 192 -15.63 -5.57 21.32
C ALA A 192 -15.88 -4.83 22.64
N SER A 193 -14.93 -4.88 23.59
CA SER A 193 -15.11 -4.35 24.94
C SER A 193 -13.99 -3.44 25.42
N TYR A 194 -12.84 -3.50 24.77
CA TYR A 194 -11.60 -2.84 25.19
C TYR A 194 -10.89 -2.20 24.00
N THR A 195 -10.03 -1.22 24.28
CA THR A 195 -9.08 -0.72 23.28
C THR A 195 -7.86 -1.63 23.22
N CYS A 196 -7.46 -2.05 22.01
CA CYS A 196 -6.30 -2.89 21.78
C CYS A 196 -5.31 -2.19 20.85
N ASN A 197 -4.93 -0.99 21.18
CA ASN A 197 -4.05 -0.15 20.36
C ASN A 197 -2.57 -0.48 20.61
N VAL A 198 -1.73 -0.10 19.65
CA VAL A 198 -0.28 -0.16 19.83
C VAL A 198 0.14 0.92 20.81
N THR A 199 0.75 0.52 21.93
CA THR A 199 1.24 1.41 22.98
C THR A 199 2.74 1.23 23.17
N GLY A 200 3.40 2.17 23.86
CA GLY A 200 4.82 2.06 24.22
C GLY A 200 5.16 0.74 24.94
N LYS A 201 4.24 0.21 25.73
CA LYS A 201 4.38 -1.10 26.39
C LYS A 201 4.41 -2.26 25.39
N THR A 202 3.52 -2.23 24.39
CA THR A 202 3.50 -3.23 23.30
C THR A 202 4.79 -3.17 22.50
N LEU A 203 5.29 -1.96 22.22
CA LEU A 203 6.56 -1.76 21.51
C LEU A 203 7.76 -2.26 22.31
N ALA A 204 7.78 -2.06 23.63
CA ALA A 204 8.83 -2.60 24.48
C ALA A 204 8.85 -4.13 24.47
N LYS A 205 7.68 -4.78 24.47
CA LYS A 205 7.54 -6.23 24.32
C LYS A 205 8.04 -6.68 22.93
N ALA A 206 7.65 -5.99 21.86
CA ALA A 206 8.06 -6.26 20.49
C ALA A 206 9.59 -6.17 20.33
N ALA A 207 10.19 -5.09 20.82
CA ALA A 207 11.64 -4.92 20.81
C ALA A 207 12.36 -6.03 21.59
N THR A 208 11.81 -6.44 22.75
CA THR A 208 12.39 -7.52 23.55
C THR A 208 12.27 -8.87 22.83
N GLN A 209 11.14 -9.15 22.20
CA GLN A 209 10.92 -10.37 21.42
C GLN A 209 11.89 -10.43 20.25
N LEU A 210 12.04 -9.37 19.46
CA LEU A 210 12.99 -9.30 18.37
C LEU A 210 14.45 -9.45 18.84
N LYS A 211 14.83 -8.86 19.97
CA LYS A 211 16.17 -9.05 20.55
C LYS A 211 16.46 -10.52 20.88
N LYS A 212 15.44 -11.26 21.31
CA LYS A 212 15.56 -12.69 21.60
C LYS A 212 15.61 -13.54 20.33
N THR A 213 14.71 -13.30 19.38
CA THR A 213 14.55 -14.12 18.17
C THR A 213 15.57 -13.77 17.11
N ALA A 214 15.75 -12.51 16.76
CA ALA A 214 16.70 -12.02 15.77
C ALA A 214 18.13 -11.88 16.30
N LYS A 215 18.40 -12.31 17.55
CA LYS A 215 19.74 -12.27 18.17
C LYS A 215 20.43 -10.90 18.02
N MET A 216 19.67 -9.82 18.23
CA MET A 216 20.11 -8.43 18.12
C MET A 216 20.56 -7.98 16.73
N MET A 217 20.25 -8.69 15.67
CA MET A 217 20.50 -8.22 14.31
C MET A 217 19.53 -7.11 13.94
N LYS A 218 19.99 -5.88 14.03
CA LYS A 218 19.22 -4.68 13.76
C LYS A 218 19.32 -4.29 12.29
N TYR A 219 18.30 -3.56 11.79
CA TYR A 219 18.33 -2.93 10.48
C TYR A 219 19.37 -1.82 10.48
N GLN A 220 20.22 -1.77 9.48
CA GLN A 220 21.36 -0.82 9.38
C GLN A 220 22.24 -0.73 10.65
N GLY A 221 22.24 -1.77 11.48
CA GLY A 221 23.07 -1.86 12.67
C GLY A 221 22.61 -1.08 13.91
N GLN A 222 21.57 -0.25 13.80
CA GLN A 222 21.16 0.67 14.87
C GLN A 222 19.76 0.40 15.44
N TYR A 223 18.76 0.16 14.60
CA TYR A 223 17.34 0.04 14.97
C TYR A 223 16.65 -1.08 14.19
N TYR A 224 15.45 -1.45 14.64
CA TYR A 224 14.49 -2.23 13.86
C TYR A 224 13.60 -1.27 13.09
N LEU A 225 13.14 -1.64 11.92
CA LEU A 225 12.24 -0.82 11.13
C LEU A 225 10.82 -1.36 11.25
N ALA A 226 9.86 -0.49 11.49
CA ALA A 226 8.44 -0.82 11.54
C ALA A 226 7.68 -0.03 10.48
N VAL A 227 6.80 -0.69 9.74
CA VAL A 227 5.85 -0.04 8.82
C VAL A 227 4.48 -0.10 9.48
N VAL A 228 3.85 1.06 9.62
CA VAL A 228 2.58 1.24 10.33
C VAL A 228 1.55 1.94 9.45
N HIS A 229 0.28 1.64 9.68
CA HIS A 229 -0.84 2.36 9.08
C HIS A 229 -1.01 3.74 9.74
N PRO A 230 -1.49 4.78 9.01
CA PRO A 230 -1.72 6.11 9.56
C PRO A 230 -2.56 6.13 10.83
N ASP A 231 -3.62 5.32 10.92
CA ASP A 231 -4.49 5.22 12.09
C ASP A 231 -3.76 4.70 13.34
N VAL A 232 -2.91 3.69 13.16
CA VAL A 232 -2.07 3.17 14.26
C VAL A 232 -0.99 4.16 14.63
N ALA A 233 -0.51 4.94 13.66
CA ALA A 233 0.45 6.00 13.89
C ALA A 233 -0.12 7.13 14.74
N GLU A 234 -1.38 7.49 14.51
CA GLU A 234 -2.10 8.49 15.31
C GLU A 234 -2.30 8.00 16.75
N ASP A 235 -2.79 6.76 16.94
CA ASP A 235 -2.91 6.17 18.26
C ASP A 235 -1.57 6.17 19.04
N LEU A 236 -0.48 5.89 18.32
CA LEU A 236 0.86 5.87 18.90
C LEU A 236 1.32 7.28 19.31
N ARG A 237 1.01 8.30 18.49
CA ARG A 237 1.32 9.71 18.81
C ARG A 237 0.56 10.22 20.04
N MET A 238 -0.63 9.67 20.29
CA MET A 238 -1.46 10.03 21.45
C MET A 238 -1.08 9.27 22.73
N ASP A 239 -0.22 8.26 22.66
CA ASP A 239 0.23 7.50 23.83
C ASP A 239 1.15 8.34 24.73
N ASP A 240 0.85 8.43 26.01
CA ASP A 240 1.62 9.20 26.99
C ASP A 240 3.10 8.81 27.03
N ALA A 241 3.39 7.52 26.92
CA ALA A 241 4.76 7.02 26.88
C ALA A 241 5.54 7.50 25.64
N TRP A 242 4.84 7.64 24.51
CA TRP A 242 5.40 8.21 23.29
C TRP A 242 5.69 9.69 23.44
N ILE A 243 4.71 10.45 23.94
CA ILE A 243 4.83 11.90 24.17
C ILE A 243 6.00 12.19 25.12
N GLU A 244 6.12 11.45 26.23
CA GLU A 244 7.22 11.63 27.16
C GLU A 244 8.59 11.31 26.56
N ALA A 245 8.70 10.24 25.77
CA ALA A 245 9.95 9.87 25.13
C ALA A 245 10.42 10.93 24.11
N HIS A 246 9.49 11.61 23.45
CA HIS A 246 9.81 12.59 22.38
C HIS A 246 9.98 14.04 22.89
N LYS A 247 9.63 14.35 24.13
CA LYS A 247 9.84 15.70 24.72
C LYS A 247 11.30 16.18 24.67
N TYR A 248 12.23 15.26 24.60
CA TYR A 248 13.67 15.56 24.66
C TYR A 248 14.39 15.27 23.32
N MET A 249 13.68 14.94 22.26
CA MET A 249 14.28 14.67 20.95
C MET A 249 14.40 15.95 20.12
N ALA A 250 15.43 16.02 19.27
CA ALA A 250 15.65 17.16 18.39
C ALA A 250 14.56 17.23 17.30
N ALA A 251 14.14 18.45 16.95
CA ALA A 251 13.07 18.73 15.99
C ALA A 251 13.36 18.27 14.54
N GLU A 252 14.60 17.95 14.21
CA GLU A 252 15.00 17.57 12.84
C GLU A 252 14.45 16.24 12.37
N GLU A 253 14.06 15.35 13.28
CA GLU A 253 13.52 14.02 12.92
C GLU A 253 12.05 14.06 12.47
N ILE A 254 11.35 15.16 12.69
CA ILE A 254 9.90 15.31 12.41
C ILE A 254 9.63 15.59 10.91
N PHE A 255 10.64 16.08 10.16
CA PHE A 255 10.43 16.57 8.79
C PHE A 255 10.51 15.52 7.66
N ASN A 256 10.95 14.30 7.94
CA ASN A 256 11.21 13.30 6.90
C ASN A 256 10.14 12.21 6.74
N GLY A 257 8.89 12.45 7.16
CA GLY A 257 7.84 11.44 7.12
C GLY A 257 8.04 10.29 8.11
N GLU A 258 9.05 10.38 8.96
CA GLU A 258 9.24 9.48 10.08
C GLU A 258 8.34 9.90 11.22
N ILE A 259 7.60 8.95 11.78
CA ILE A 259 6.80 9.21 12.98
C ILE A 259 7.71 9.43 14.18
N GLY A 260 8.89 8.81 14.17
CA GLY A 260 9.86 8.83 15.26
C GLY A 260 10.44 7.45 15.56
N ARG A 261 11.13 7.33 16.69
CA ARG A 261 11.72 6.07 17.15
C ARG A 261 11.47 5.85 18.63
N MET A 262 11.08 4.63 18.99
CA MET A 262 10.87 4.24 20.38
C MET A 262 11.38 2.83 20.63
N HIS A 263 12.00 2.58 21.77
CA HIS A 263 12.57 1.28 22.18
C HIS A 263 13.54 0.65 21.16
N GLY A 264 14.13 1.46 20.26
CA GLY A 264 15.02 0.98 19.20
C GLY A 264 14.29 0.48 17.96
N ILE A 265 13.02 0.83 17.80
CA ILE A 265 12.21 0.65 16.61
C ILE A 265 12.00 2.02 15.98
N ARG A 266 12.26 2.14 14.68
CA ARG A 266 12.01 3.31 13.85
C ARG A 266 10.73 3.06 13.05
N PHE A 267 9.83 4.03 13.02
CA PHE A 267 8.52 3.90 12.40
C PHE A 267 8.46 4.68 11.10
N VAL A 268 7.93 4.03 10.07
CA VAL A 268 7.61 4.62 8.77
C VAL A 268 6.13 4.41 8.52
N GLU A 269 5.45 5.48 8.14
CA GLU A 269 4.02 5.48 7.84
C GLU A 269 3.78 5.05 6.40
N SER A 270 2.79 4.21 6.17
CA SER A 270 2.37 3.77 4.84
C SER A 270 0.88 3.50 4.79
N ASN A 271 0.21 4.06 3.79
CA ASN A 271 -1.20 3.80 3.50
C ASN A 271 -1.44 2.34 3.09
N LEU A 272 -0.39 1.67 2.56
CA LEU A 272 -0.43 0.28 2.15
C LEU A 272 -0.12 -0.69 3.30
N ALA A 273 0.04 -0.21 4.54
CA ALA A 273 0.22 -1.09 5.69
C ALA A 273 -1.02 -1.98 5.87
N PRO A 274 -0.84 -3.27 6.21
CA PRO A 274 -1.93 -4.23 6.15
C PRO A 274 -3.01 -3.97 7.21
N VAL A 275 -4.24 -3.81 6.75
CA VAL A 275 -5.47 -3.79 7.55
C VAL A 275 -6.33 -4.96 7.11
N ILE A 276 -6.79 -5.80 8.00
CA ILE A 276 -7.56 -7.00 7.66
C ILE A 276 -8.89 -7.01 8.39
N LYS A 277 -9.96 -7.21 7.63
CA LYS A 277 -11.30 -7.46 8.14
C LYS A 277 -11.87 -8.67 7.39
N LYS A 278 -11.81 -9.83 8.00
CA LYS A 278 -12.37 -11.05 7.40
C LYS A 278 -13.90 -11.02 7.44
N SER A 279 -14.52 -11.73 6.50
CA SER A 279 -15.97 -11.95 6.50
C SER A 279 -16.43 -12.50 7.85
N GLY A 280 -17.44 -11.86 8.45
CA GLY A 280 -17.96 -12.20 9.78
C GLY A 280 -17.22 -11.55 10.96
N GLN A 281 -16.16 -10.78 10.74
CA GLN A 281 -15.54 -9.97 11.77
C GLN A 281 -16.18 -8.58 11.83
N THR A 282 -16.33 -8.04 13.04
CA THR A 282 -16.92 -6.71 13.26
C THR A 282 -15.86 -5.62 13.18
N TYR A 283 -14.64 -5.91 13.63
CA TYR A 283 -13.57 -4.93 13.77
C TYR A 283 -12.42 -5.22 12.79
N ALA A 284 -11.89 -4.17 12.17
CA ALA A 284 -10.67 -4.26 11.40
C ALA A 284 -9.47 -4.50 12.32
N THR A 285 -8.52 -5.31 11.89
CA THR A 285 -7.25 -5.55 12.59
C THR A 285 -6.10 -5.00 11.77
N PHE A 286 -5.29 -4.19 12.40
CA PHE A 286 -4.11 -3.56 11.82
C PHE A 286 -2.89 -4.43 12.08
N LYS A 287 -2.06 -4.62 11.08
CA LYS A 287 -0.84 -5.41 11.18
C LYS A 287 0.39 -4.53 10.98
N THR A 288 1.02 -4.14 12.06
CA THR A 288 2.30 -3.43 12.01
C THR A 288 3.43 -4.43 11.80
N LEU A 289 4.13 -4.30 10.67
CA LEU A 289 5.24 -5.18 10.30
C LEU A 289 6.54 -4.60 10.79
N VAL A 290 7.28 -5.34 11.61
CA VAL A 290 8.57 -4.94 12.17
C VAL A 290 9.67 -5.84 11.63
N PHE A 291 10.72 -5.23 11.06
CA PHE A 291 11.80 -5.92 10.38
C PHE A 291 13.14 -5.71 11.07
N ALA A 292 13.92 -6.80 11.14
CA ALA A 292 15.36 -6.75 11.37
C ALA A 292 16.10 -6.84 10.02
N LYS A 293 17.40 -6.89 10.06
CA LYS A 293 18.24 -6.97 8.85
C LYS A 293 17.96 -8.25 8.06
N ASP A 294 17.82 -8.12 6.72
CA ASP A 294 17.68 -9.23 5.77
C ASP A 294 16.55 -10.21 6.15
N ALA A 295 15.40 -9.69 6.59
CA ALA A 295 14.26 -10.50 7.00
C ALA A 295 13.59 -11.19 5.82
N PHE A 296 13.50 -10.53 4.68
CA PHE A 296 12.90 -11.03 3.44
C PHE A 296 13.73 -10.63 2.22
N ALA A 297 13.52 -11.32 1.11
CA ALA A 297 14.14 -10.99 -0.17
C ALA A 297 13.10 -10.72 -1.24
N VAL A 298 13.41 -9.78 -2.10
CA VAL A 298 12.69 -9.47 -3.33
C VAL A 298 13.59 -9.88 -4.49
N VAL A 299 13.03 -10.63 -5.42
CA VAL A 299 13.76 -11.09 -6.61
C VAL A 299 13.62 -10.06 -7.71
N ASP A 300 14.75 -9.70 -8.28
CA ASP A 300 14.88 -8.76 -9.39
C ASP A 300 15.49 -9.51 -10.59
N PRO A 301 14.67 -10.07 -11.50
CA PRO A 301 15.17 -10.88 -12.60
C PRO A 301 15.84 -10.01 -13.66
N GLU A 302 17.03 -10.44 -14.12
CA GLU A 302 17.74 -9.76 -15.20
C GLU A 302 16.96 -9.91 -16.52
N GLY A 303 16.50 -8.78 -17.06
CA GLY A 303 15.67 -8.74 -18.28
C GLY A 303 14.19 -9.07 -18.07
N GLY A 304 13.76 -9.42 -16.85
CA GLY A 304 12.37 -9.69 -16.48
C GLY A 304 11.71 -8.53 -15.73
N ASN A 305 12.41 -7.42 -15.53
CA ASN A 305 11.88 -6.22 -14.92
C ASN A 305 10.73 -5.64 -15.75
N MET A 306 10.03 -4.68 -15.18
CA MET A 306 8.93 -4.00 -15.83
C MET A 306 9.30 -3.61 -17.29
N GLN A 307 8.55 -4.14 -18.24
CA GLN A 307 8.67 -3.83 -19.67
C GLN A 307 7.38 -3.17 -20.14
N MET A 308 7.50 -1.98 -20.70
CA MET A 308 6.42 -1.32 -21.39
C MET A 308 6.38 -1.80 -22.85
N ILE A 309 5.22 -2.22 -23.31
CA ILE A 309 5.00 -2.77 -24.65
C ILE A 309 3.91 -1.94 -25.33
N ILE A 310 4.30 -1.13 -26.30
CA ILE A 310 3.37 -0.35 -27.11
C ILE A 310 3.25 -1.02 -28.44
N LYS A 311 2.04 -1.35 -28.84
CA LYS A 311 1.74 -1.86 -30.20
C LYS A 311 0.80 -0.91 -30.88
N ASN A 312 1.24 -0.43 -32.06
CA ASN A 312 0.41 0.39 -32.90
C ASN A 312 -0.66 -0.45 -33.61
N GLU A 313 -1.58 0.24 -34.24
CA GLU A 313 -2.73 -0.36 -34.91
C GLU A 313 -2.32 -1.38 -35.99
N ASP A 314 -1.18 -1.15 -36.67
CA ASP A 314 -0.65 -2.04 -37.72
C ASP A 314 -0.06 -3.34 -37.19
N GLU A 315 0.34 -3.36 -35.93
CA GLU A 315 1.01 -4.52 -35.30
C GLU A 315 0.04 -5.52 -34.67
N ILE A 316 -1.19 -5.10 -34.39
CA ILE A 316 -2.17 -5.96 -33.70
C ILE A 316 -2.94 -6.87 -34.63
N GLY A 317 -2.99 -6.52 -35.92
CA GLY A 317 -3.57 -7.37 -36.96
C GLY A 317 -5.11 -7.44 -36.91
N GLY A 318 -5.78 -6.36 -37.20
CA GLY A 318 -7.22 -6.35 -37.48
C GLY A 318 -7.47 -5.98 -38.94
N PRO A 319 -8.61 -6.36 -39.55
CA PRO A 319 -8.89 -6.06 -40.95
C PRO A 319 -8.99 -4.57 -41.26
N LEU A 320 -9.13 -3.71 -40.24
CA LEU A 320 -9.27 -2.25 -40.41
C LEU A 320 -8.28 -1.47 -39.51
N ASN A 321 -7.35 -2.11 -38.85
CA ASN A 321 -6.33 -1.49 -37.97
C ASN A 321 -6.89 -0.40 -37.04
N GLN A 322 -7.96 -0.75 -36.27
CA GLN A 322 -8.71 0.24 -35.47
C GLN A 322 -8.22 0.36 -34.01
N PHE A 323 -7.33 -0.54 -33.58
CA PHE A 323 -6.93 -0.63 -32.16
C PHE A 323 -5.41 -0.71 -32.04
N GLY A 324 -4.87 0.13 -31.16
CA GLY A 324 -3.54 0.03 -30.59
C GLY A 324 -3.61 -0.48 -29.15
N THR A 325 -2.53 -1.00 -28.60
CA THR A 325 -2.43 -1.39 -27.18
C THR A 325 -1.19 -0.82 -26.53
N VAL A 326 -1.36 -0.41 -25.28
CA VAL A 326 -0.28 -0.09 -24.37
C VAL A 326 -0.36 -1.11 -23.24
N GLY A 327 0.69 -1.84 -22.98
CA GLY A 327 0.72 -2.86 -21.95
C GLY A 327 2.00 -2.82 -21.14
N VAL A 328 1.89 -3.28 -19.90
CA VAL A 328 3.01 -3.48 -18.99
C VAL A 328 3.10 -4.96 -18.63
N LYS A 329 4.29 -5.48 -18.54
CA LYS A 329 4.54 -6.80 -17.98
C LYS A 329 5.87 -6.84 -17.25
N GLY A 330 5.96 -7.73 -16.27
CA GLY A 330 7.19 -7.97 -15.54
C GLY A 330 7.10 -9.23 -14.69
N GLU A 331 8.21 -9.68 -14.20
CA GLU A 331 8.32 -10.84 -13.33
C GLU A 331 8.71 -10.40 -11.93
N MET A 332 8.08 -10.98 -10.92
CA MET A 332 8.38 -10.66 -9.53
C MET A 332 8.22 -11.88 -8.64
N ALA A 333 8.97 -11.90 -7.55
CA ALA A 333 8.80 -12.83 -6.47
C ALA A 333 9.32 -12.24 -5.17
N CYS A 334 8.68 -12.60 -4.07
CA CYS A 334 9.09 -12.22 -2.73
C CYS A 334 9.01 -13.43 -1.81
N LYS A 335 9.96 -13.54 -0.86
CA LYS A 335 9.94 -14.61 0.16
C LYS A 335 10.54 -14.14 1.47
N ILE A 336 9.93 -14.56 2.57
CA ILE A 336 10.49 -14.38 3.90
C ILE A 336 11.67 -15.35 4.07
N LEU A 337 12.87 -14.80 4.28
CA LEU A 337 14.09 -15.60 4.49
C LEU A 337 14.23 -16.06 5.93
N TYR A 338 13.89 -15.19 6.88
CA TYR A 338 14.05 -15.45 8.31
C TYR A 338 12.81 -15.02 9.09
N GLN A 339 11.98 -15.97 9.44
CA GLN A 339 10.81 -15.73 10.30
C GLN A 339 11.20 -15.12 11.67
N GLU A 340 12.39 -15.46 12.15
CA GLU A 340 12.92 -15.01 13.43
C GLU A 340 13.31 -13.52 13.45
N ARG A 341 13.54 -12.93 12.25
CA ARG A 341 13.96 -11.53 12.07
C ARG A 341 12.79 -10.60 11.76
N MET A 342 11.61 -11.14 11.77
CA MET A 342 10.38 -10.42 11.46
C MET A 342 9.39 -10.59 12.59
N LEU A 343 8.60 -9.55 12.86
CA LEU A 343 7.53 -9.57 13.86
C LEU A 343 6.33 -8.85 13.28
N CYS A 344 5.16 -9.43 13.39
CA CYS A 344 3.90 -8.82 13.05
C CYS A 344 3.15 -8.47 14.34
N ILE A 345 2.84 -7.20 14.57
CA ILE A 345 2.03 -6.73 15.70
C ILE A 345 0.61 -6.58 15.21
N TRP A 346 -0.32 -7.27 15.85
CA TRP A 346 -1.74 -7.17 15.56
C TRP A 346 -2.42 -6.28 16.58
N SER A 347 -3.11 -5.27 16.11
CA SER A 347 -3.80 -4.29 16.95
C SER A 347 -5.12 -3.87 16.35
N GLY A 348 -5.94 -3.20 17.14
CA GLY A 348 -7.01 -2.33 16.67
C GLY A 348 -6.51 -0.91 16.48
N SER A 349 -7.41 0.00 16.14
CA SER A 349 -7.22 1.43 16.17
C SER A 349 -8.45 2.09 16.78
N SER A 350 -8.26 3.22 17.45
CA SER A 350 -9.34 4.05 17.95
C SER A 350 -9.91 4.97 16.88
N TYR A 351 -9.16 5.23 15.82
CA TYR A 351 -9.53 6.16 14.75
C TYR A 351 -10.49 5.53 13.76
N SER A 352 -10.19 4.35 13.22
CA SER A 352 -11.09 3.63 12.33
C SER A 352 -11.34 2.21 12.84
N SER A 353 -12.59 1.92 13.18
CA SER A 353 -13.00 0.59 13.62
C SER A 353 -13.64 -0.24 12.51
N ILE A 354 -14.10 0.36 11.41
CA ILE A 354 -15.09 -0.29 10.55
C ILE A 354 -14.85 -0.14 9.04
N GLU A 355 -14.21 0.92 8.54
CA GLU A 355 -14.42 1.34 7.15
C GLU A 355 -13.22 1.28 6.20
N ASP A 356 -12.02 1.10 6.66
CA ASP A 356 -10.87 1.03 5.74
C ASP A 356 -10.62 -0.38 5.21
N ASP A 357 -11.40 -0.78 4.23
CA ASP A 357 -11.09 -1.90 3.34
C ASP A 357 -10.02 -1.50 2.31
N ASN A 358 -8.86 -1.08 2.76
CA ASN A 358 -7.70 -0.87 1.89
C ASN A 358 -7.08 -2.16 1.38
N LEU A 359 -7.80 -3.24 1.53
CA LEU A 359 -7.32 -4.53 1.12
C LEU A 359 -8.23 -5.06 0.02
N GLY A 360 -7.63 -5.26 -1.11
CA GLY A 360 -8.06 -6.36 -1.94
C GLY A 360 -7.95 -7.64 -1.12
N LEU A 361 -8.93 -7.88 -0.23
CA LEU A 361 -9.04 -9.08 0.60
C LEU A 361 -9.08 -10.35 -0.25
N ASP A 362 -9.46 -10.24 -1.51
CA ASP A 362 -9.53 -11.30 -2.50
C ASP A 362 -8.18 -11.98 -2.75
N PHE A 363 -7.06 -11.27 -2.54
CA PHE A 363 -5.73 -11.86 -2.67
C PHE A 363 -5.27 -12.65 -1.44
N TYR A 364 -5.91 -12.45 -0.30
CA TYR A 364 -5.48 -13.08 0.95
C TYR A 364 -6.19 -14.40 1.24
N GLU A 365 -7.40 -14.59 0.73
CA GLU A 365 -8.14 -15.85 0.85
C GLU A 365 -7.69 -16.92 -0.16
N ALA A 366 -6.93 -16.56 -1.18
CA ALA A 366 -6.49 -17.46 -2.27
C ALA A 366 -5.09 -18.08 -2.08
N ALA A 367 -4.43 -17.84 -0.94
CA ALA A 367 -3.09 -18.37 -0.67
C ALA A 367 -3.06 -19.48 0.40
#